data_c86b9c44312eb5d692223e3a7a9e6a61
#
_entry.id   c86b9c44312eb5d692223e3a7a9e6a61
#
_cell.length_a   1.000
_cell.length_b   1.000
_cell.length_c   1.000
_cell.angle_alpha   90.00
_cell.angle_beta   90.00
_cell.angle_gamma   90.00
#
_symmetry.space_group_name_H-M   'P 1'
#
loop_
_entity.id
_entity.type
_entity.pdbx_description
1 polymer ?
#
loop_
_entity_poly.entity_id
_entity_poly.type
_entity_poly.pdbx_seq_one_letter_code
_entity_poly.pdbx_strand_id
1 'polypeptide(L)'
;MFRTLLKSKIHRVKTTQCELHYEGSCAIDEDLLDAANIAENEQIHIWNIDNGERFVTYAIKGQRGSGMISVNGSAARRAAVGDLLIIAAFAQVHESDVAEHQPQLVFVDERNKQVELRHKVPTQML
;
A
#
# COMPACT_ATOMS: atom_id res chain seq x y z
N MET A 1 25.66 -5.30 -7.01
CA MET A 1 25.01 -4.14 -6.41
C MET A 1 23.52 -4.39 -6.33
N PHE A 2 22.89 -3.97 -5.23
CA PHE A 2 21.44 -4.05 -5.07
C PHE A 2 20.81 -2.69 -5.31
N ARG A 3 19.63 -2.68 -5.88
CA ARG A 3 18.82 -1.48 -6.04
C ARG A 3 17.50 -1.66 -5.29
N THR A 4 17.02 -0.60 -4.68
CA THR A 4 15.69 -0.61 -4.04
C THR A 4 14.68 -0.26 -5.11
N LEU A 5 13.82 -1.21 -5.47
CA LEU A 5 12.82 -1.05 -6.51
C LEU A 5 11.41 -1.17 -5.94
N LEU A 6 10.45 -0.57 -6.61
CA LEU A 6 9.04 -0.74 -6.26
C LEU A 6 8.67 -2.22 -6.41
N LYS A 7 8.28 -2.84 -5.31
CA LYS A 7 7.81 -4.23 -5.30
C LYS A 7 6.33 -4.33 -5.59
N SER A 8 5.54 -3.45 -4.94
CA SER A 8 4.10 -3.45 -5.13
C SER A 8 3.51 -2.11 -4.72
N LYS A 9 2.29 -1.87 -5.20
CA LYS A 9 1.53 -0.68 -4.87
C LYS A 9 0.05 -1.04 -4.85
N ILE A 10 -0.65 -0.59 -3.80
CA ILE A 10 -2.11 -0.63 -3.75
C ILE A 10 -2.56 0.81 -4.01
N HIS A 11 -3.19 1.04 -5.15
CA HIS A 11 -3.40 2.38 -5.69
C HIS A 11 -4.77 2.92 -5.34
N ARG A 12 -4.80 4.04 -4.60
CA ARG A 12 -5.99 4.84 -4.30
C ARG A 12 -7.03 4.09 -3.46
N VAL A 13 -6.56 3.38 -2.43
CA VAL A 13 -7.48 2.80 -1.43
C VAL A 13 -8.05 3.90 -0.55
N LYS A 14 -9.29 3.70 -0.13
CA LYS A 14 -9.99 4.63 0.77
C LYS A 14 -9.74 4.23 2.22
N THR A 15 -9.32 5.19 3.03
CA THR A 15 -9.17 5.00 4.47
C THR A 15 -10.53 4.74 5.10
N THR A 16 -10.69 3.61 5.79
CA THR A 16 -11.96 3.27 6.45
C THR A 16 -11.97 3.60 7.93
N GLN A 17 -10.80 3.58 8.58
CA GLN A 17 -10.67 3.87 10.01
C GLN A 17 -9.34 4.57 10.30
N CYS A 18 -9.34 5.37 11.37
CA CYS A 18 -8.13 5.99 11.92
C CYS A 18 -8.19 5.82 13.44
N GLU A 19 -7.39 4.90 13.98
CA GLU A 19 -7.45 4.48 15.37
C GLU A 19 -6.21 4.96 16.13
N LEU A 20 -6.26 6.19 16.66
CA LEU A 20 -5.12 6.84 17.30
C LEU A 20 -4.54 6.04 18.47
N HIS A 21 -5.39 5.40 19.26
CA HIS A 21 -4.97 4.68 20.46
C HIS A 21 -4.76 3.18 20.23
N TYR A 22 -4.79 2.74 18.99
CA TYR A 22 -4.41 1.37 18.63
C TYR A 22 -2.90 1.30 18.42
N GLU A 23 -2.32 0.11 18.52
CA GLU A 23 -0.90 -0.06 18.24
C GLU A 23 -0.58 0.42 16.83
N GLY A 24 0.58 1.09 16.64
CA GLY A 24 0.99 1.63 15.36
C GLY A 24 1.02 0.56 14.28
N SER A 25 0.45 0.85 13.11
CA SER A 25 0.40 -0.08 11.97
C SER A 25 -0.61 0.44 10.95
N CYS A 26 -0.75 -0.29 9.85
CA CYS A 26 -1.89 -0.11 8.95
C CYS A 26 -2.52 -1.48 8.73
N ALA A 27 -3.76 -1.64 9.16
CA ALA A 27 -4.53 -2.87 8.90
C ALA A 27 -5.10 -2.79 7.49
N ILE A 28 -4.77 -3.78 6.68
CA ILE A 28 -5.14 -3.84 5.26
C ILE A 28 -5.89 -5.14 5.03
N ASP A 29 -7.05 -5.07 4.37
CA ASP A 29 -7.80 -6.25 3.94
C ASP A 29 -6.83 -7.31 3.41
N GLU A 30 -6.89 -8.50 3.96
CA GLU A 30 -5.95 -9.58 3.63
C GLU A 30 -5.98 -9.93 2.14
N ASP A 31 -7.12 -9.77 1.46
CA ASP A 31 -7.20 -9.97 0.01
C ASP A 31 -6.27 -9.00 -0.74
N LEU A 32 -6.17 -7.76 -0.27
CA LEU A 32 -5.29 -6.77 -0.87
C LEU A 32 -3.83 -7.06 -0.57
N LEU A 33 -3.53 -7.53 0.64
CA LEU A 33 -2.18 -7.96 1.00
C LEU A 33 -1.71 -9.10 0.10
N ASP A 34 -2.58 -10.08 -0.12
CA ASP A 34 -2.28 -11.20 -1.01
C ASP A 34 -2.02 -10.73 -2.44
N ALA A 35 -2.91 -9.88 -2.96
CA ALA A 35 -2.80 -9.35 -4.32
C ALA A 35 -1.50 -8.55 -4.53
N ALA A 36 -1.09 -7.79 -3.52
CA ALA A 36 0.11 -6.96 -3.57
C ALA A 36 1.37 -7.70 -3.12
N ASN A 37 1.23 -8.95 -2.67
CA ASN A 37 2.34 -9.72 -2.11
C ASN A 37 3.03 -8.97 -0.95
N ILE A 38 2.24 -8.41 -0.06
CA ILE A 38 2.73 -7.75 1.15
C ILE A 38 2.46 -8.68 2.33
N ALA A 39 3.53 -9.01 3.07
CA ALA A 39 3.43 -9.86 4.24
C ALA A 39 3.04 -9.07 5.47
N GLU A 40 2.45 -9.75 6.45
CA GLU A 40 2.25 -9.16 7.77
C GLU A 40 3.61 -8.73 8.36
N ASN A 41 3.63 -7.57 9.00
CA ASN A 41 4.82 -6.92 9.56
C ASN A 41 5.78 -6.34 8.53
N GLU A 42 5.46 -6.41 7.26
CA GLU A 42 6.31 -5.82 6.23
C GLU A 42 6.23 -4.30 6.28
N GLN A 43 7.37 -3.64 6.10
CA GLN A 43 7.44 -2.18 6.01
C GLN A 43 6.70 -1.70 4.77
N ILE A 44 5.87 -0.69 4.96
CA ILE A 44 5.14 -0.05 3.86
C ILE A 44 5.27 1.46 3.95
N HIS A 45 5.21 2.09 2.79
CA HIS A 45 5.08 3.54 2.65
C HIS A 45 3.63 3.86 2.34
N ILE A 46 3.09 4.88 3.00
CA ILE A 46 1.73 5.34 2.75
C ILE A 46 1.79 6.79 2.30
N TRP A 47 1.18 7.06 1.16
CA TRP A 47 1.13 8.39 0.56
C TRP A 47 -0.32 8.83 0.48
N ASN A 48 -0.66 9.85 1.26
CA ASN A 48 -2.03 10.38 1.32
C ASN A 48 -2.23 11.38 0.19
N ILE A 49 -3.15 11.07 -0.73
CA ILE A 49 -3.43 11.91 -1.90
C ILE A 49 -4.13 13.20 -1.49
N ASP A 50 -4.96 13.15 -0.46
CA ASP A 50 -5.82 14.29 -0.08
C ASP A 50 -5.07 15.38 0.67
N ASN A 51 -4.05 15.03 1.47
CA ASN A 51 -3.30 16.03 2.24
C ASN A 51 -1.80 16.09 1.93
N GLY A 52 -1.31 15.20 1.06
CA GLY A 52 0.10 15.16 0.68
C GLY A 52 1.04 14.55 1.71
N GLU A 53 0.54 14.08 2.83
CA GLU A 53 1.37 13.45 3.86
C GLU A 53 1.96 12.13 3.37
N ARG A 54 3.21 11.89 3.74
CA ARG A 54 3.94 10.66 3.40
C ARG A 54 4.57 10.12 4.67
N PHE A 55 4.30 8.86 4.97
CA PHE A 55 4.83 8.24 6.18
C PHE A 55 5.10 6.75 5.96
N VAL A 56 5.89 6.20 6.86
CA VAL A 56 6.31 4.80 6.84
C VAL A 56 5.76 4.10 8.07
N THR A 57 5.22 2.91 7.87
CA THR A 57 4.71 2.07 8.94
C THR A 57 4.87 0.60 8.53
N TYR A 58 4.12 -0.30 9.13
CA TYR A 58 4.12 -1.71 8.74
C TYR A 58 2.70 -2.21 8.58
N ALA A 59 2.54 -3.26 7.79
CA ALA A 59 1.24 -3.83 7.50
C ALA A 59 0.83 -4.85 8.55
N ILE A 60 -0.44 -4.84 8.93
CA ILE A 60 -1.07 -5.95 9.66
C ILE A 60 -2.28 -6.42 8.87
N LYS A 61 -2.70 -7.67 9.12
CA LYS A 61 -3.86 -8.23 8.45
C LYS A 61 -5.14 -7.58 8.94
N GLY A 62 -5.92 -7.04 8.02
CA GLY A 62 -7.30 -6.66 8.24
C GLY A 62 -8.23 -7.79 7.83
N GLN A 63 -9.46 -7.77 8.31
CA GLN A 63 -10.44 -8.80 8.01
C GLN A 63 -10.56 -9.01 6.50
N ARG A 64 -10.38 -10.26 6.07
CA ARG A 64 -10.43 -10.64 4.67
C ARG A 64 -11.80 -10.31 4.07
N GLY A 65 -11.78 -9.65 2.93
CA GLY A 65 -12.98 -9.30 2.19
C GLY A 65 -13.74 -8.10 2.74
N SER A 66 -13.23 -7.45 3.79
CA SER A 66 -13.91 -6.30 4.42
C SER A 66 -13.69 -4.98 3.68
N GLY A 67 -12.64 -4.89 2.88
CA GLY A 67 -12.22 -3.63 2.27
C GLY A 67 -11.59 -2.67 3.28
N MET A 68 -11.23 -3.13 4.48
CA MET A 68 -10.74 -2.22 5.51
C MET A 68 -9.34 -1.72 5.22
N ILE A 69 -9.13 -0.45 5.50
CA ILE A 69 -7.84 0.22 5.56
C ILE A 69 -7.88 1.06 6.83
N SER A 70 -7.22 0.58 7.88
CA SER A 70 -7.20 1.26 9.18
C SER A 70 -5.79 1.79 9.46
N VAL A 71 -5.68 3.12 9.55
CA VAL A 71 -4.41 3.78 9.89
C VAL A 71 -4.36 3.93 11.40
N ASN A 72 -3.43 3.21 12.02
CA ASN A 72 -3.40 3.03 13.48
C ASN A 72 -2.24 3.75 14.14
N GLY A 73 -2.44 4.13 15.41
CA GLY A 73 -1.40 4.75 16.23
C GLY A 73 -1.11 6.18 15.79
N SER A 74 0.14 6.61 15.94
CA SER A 74 0.55 7.98 15.62
C SER A 74 0.28 8.35 14.16
N ALA A 75 0.31 7.40 13.25
CA ALA A 75 0.00 7.62 11.83
C ALA A 75 -1.45 8.08 11.62
N ALA A 76 -2.36 7.80 12.54
CA ALA A 76 -3.74 8.28 12.47
C ALA A 76 -3.83 9.82 12.47
N ARG A 77 -2.76 10.52 12.87
CA ARG A 77 -2.68 11.98 12.78
C ARG A 77 -2.46 12.48 11.35
N ARG A 78 -2.10 11.59 10.43
CA ARG A 78 -1.74 11.94 9.05
C ARG A 78 -2.76 11.50 8.02
N ALA A 79 -3.88 10.95 8.47
CA ALA A 79 -4.97 10.52 7.60
C ALA A 79 -6.31 10.71 8.28
N ALA A 80 -7.33 10.92 7.48
CA ALA A 80 -8.72 10.98 7.92
C ALA A 80 -9.52 9.91 7.19
N VAL A 81 -10.60 9.44 7.81
CA VAL A 81 -11.52 8.51 7.17
C VAL A 81 -12.02 9.12 5.85
N GLY A 82 -11.94 8.35 4.78
CA GLY A 82 -12.30 8.78 3.43
C GLY A 82 -11.12 9.24 2.59
N ASP A 83 -9.96 9.51 3.18
CA ASP A 83 -8.77 9.90 2.41
C ASP A 83 -8.33 8.77 1.49
N LEU A 84 -7.89 9.15 0.29
CA LEU A 84 -7.33 8.21 -0.68
C LEU A 84 -5.84 8.04 -0.42
N LEU A 85 -5.42 6.81 -0.29
CA LEU A 85 -4.03 6.47 0.01
C LEU A 85 -3.41 5.62 -1.10
N ILE A 86 -2.12 5.81 -1.30
CA ILE A 86 -1.30 4.87 -2.06
C ILE A 86 -0.43 4.15 -1.06
N ILE A 87 -0.50 2.82 -1.04
CA ILE A 87 0.32 1.98 -0.17
C ILE A 87 1.36 1.28 -1.03
N ALA A 88 2.64 1.47 -0.71
CA ALA A 88 3.72 0.94 -1.52
C ALA A 88 4.69 0.11 -0.68
N ALA A 89 5.23 -0.93 -1.29
CA ALA A 89 6.30 -1.74 -0.72
C ALA A 89 7.47 -1.77 -1.70
N PHE A 90 8.68 -1.90 -1.16
CA PHE A 90 9.92 -1.91 -1.93
C PHE A 90 10.71 -3.16 -1.62
N ALA A 91 11.58 -3.56 -2.55
CA ALA A 91 12.43 -4.72 -2.37
C ALA A 91 13.84 -4.40 -2.86
N GLN A 92 14.82 -5.08 -2.25
CA GLN A 92 16.20 -5.04 -2.70
C GLN A 92 16.36 -6.04 -3.84
N VAL A 93 16.73 -5.54 -5.02
CA VAL A 93 16.85 -6.36 -6.23
C VAL A 93 18.29 -6.25 -6.71
N HIS A 94 18.96 -7.40 -6.90
CA HIS A 94 20.30 -7.42 -7.46
C HIS A 94 20.25 -6.89 -8.91
N GLU A 95 21.27 -6.13 -9.29
CA GLU A 95 21.28 -5.49 -10.61
C GLU A 95 21.16 -6.47 -11.78
N SER A 96 21.56 -7.71 -11.59
CA SER A 96 21.40 -8.76 -12.61
C SER A 96 19.92 -9.11 -12.86
N ASP A 97 19.03 -8.80 -11.91
CA ASP A 97 17.61 -9.14 -11.99
C ASP A 97 16.73 -7.92 -12.28
N VAL A 98 17.31 -6.72 -12.35
CA VAL A 98 16.54 -5.47 -12.51
C VAL A 98 15.75 -5.47 -13.82
N ALA A 99 16.34 -5.95 -14.92
CA ALA A 99 15.68 -5.93 -16.22
C ALA A 99 14.41 -6.79 -16.27
N GLU A 100 14.33 -7.82 -15.42
CA GLU A 100 13.21 -8.75 -15.37
C GLU A 100 12.23 -8.44 -14.24
N HIS A 101 12.57 -7.47 -13.40
CA HIS A 101 11.73 -7.12 -12.27
C HIS A 101 10.40 -6.53 -12.72
N GLN A 102 9.30 -7.04 -12.15
CA GLN A 102 7.97 -6.54 -12.42
C GLN A 102 7.26 -6.26 -11.09
N PRO A 103 6.82 -5.01 -10.84
CA PRO A 103 6.04 -4.72 -9.64
C PRO A 103 4.62 -5.26 -9.77
N GLN A 104 3.95 -5.43 -8.63
CA GLN A 104 2.54 -5.76 -8.60
C GLN A 104 1.76 -4.50 -8.25
N LEU A 105 0.99 -4.00 -9.23
CA LEU A 105 0.21 -2.77 -9.10
C LEU A 105 -1.27 -3.15 -8.99
N VAL A 106 -1.82 -2.99 -7.79
CA VAL A 106 -3.20 -3.38 -7.47
C VAL A 106 -4.09 -2.16 -7.56
N PHE A 107 -5.16 -2.24 -8.35
CA PHE A 107 -6.16 -1.18 -8.49
C PHE A 107 -7.47 -1.64 -7.87
N VAL A 108 -8.16 -0.73 -7.21
CA VAL A 108 -9.36 -1.04 -6.44
C VAL A 108 -10.53 -0.14 -6.86
N ASP A 109 -11.73 -0.58 -6.51
CA ASP A 109 -12.93 0.24 -6.64
C ASP A 109 -13.17 1.06 -5.35
N GLU A 110 -14.32 1.76 -5.28
CA GLU A 110 -14.66 2.63 -4.15
C GLU A 110 -14.90 1.87 -2.84
N ARG A 111 -14.98 0.54 -2.89
CA ARG A 111 -15.13 -0.33 -1.73
C ARG A 111 -13.82 -1.04 -1.36
N ASN A 112 -12.71 -0.62 -1.96
CA ASN A 112 -11.41 -1.24 -1.78
C ASN A 112 -11.36 -2.69 -2.25
N LYS A 113 -12.17 -3.04 -3.24
CA LYS A 113 -12.11 -4.36 -3.86
C LYS A 113 -11.23 -4.31 -5.09
N GLN A 114 -10.37 -5.31 -5.25
CA GLN A 114 -9.50 -5.37 -6.41
C GLN A 114 -10.30 -5.47 -7.70
N VAL A 115 -9.98 -4.60 -8.65
CA VAL A 115 -10.59 -4.61 -9.99
C VAL A 115 -9.57 -4.89 -11.08
N GLU A 116 -8.28 -4.68 -10.80
CA GLU A 116 -7.23 -4.85 -11.81
C GLU A 116 -5.89 -5.11 -11.15
N LEU A 117 -5.04 -5.88 -11.82
CA LEU A 117 -3.63 -6.07 -11.45
C LEU A 117 -2.79 -5.76 -12.69
N ARG A 118 -1.80 -4.89 -12.54
CA ARG A 118 -0.83 -4.57 -13.58
C ARG A 118 0.58 -4.82 -13.09
N HIS A 119 1.50 -5.01 -14.02
CA HIS A 119 2.91 -5.29 -13.71
C HIS A 119 3.87 -4.27 -14.31
N LYS A 120 3.34 -3.21 -14.92
CA LYS A 120 4.15 -2.20 -15.56
C LYS A 120 3.60 -0.81 -15.30
N VAL A 121 4.50 0.08 -14.87
CA VAL A 121 4.20 1.51 -14.78
C VAL A 121 4.41 2.08 -16.19
N PRO A 122 3.41 2.75 -16.79
CA PRO A 122 3.56 3.29 -18.14
C PRO A 122 4.58 4.42 -18.16
N THR A 123 5.26 4.54 -19.30
CA THR A 123 6.11 5.69 -19.55
C THR A 123 5.23 6.93 -19.67
N GLN A 124 5.56 7.97 -18.88
CA GLN A 124 4.83 9.23 -18.97
C GLN A 124 5.29 10.00 -20.21
N MET A 125 4.32 10.44 -20.99
CA MET A 125 4.56 11.25 -22.20
C MET A 125 4.24 12.72 -21.90
N LEU A 126 4.82 13.62 -22.73
CA LEU A 126 4.53 15.05 -22.63
C LEU A 126 3.10 15.39 -23.03
#